data_eb9faaca0adfcfc83cb93a333477dac1
#
_entry.id   eb9faaca0adfcfc83cb93a333477dac1
#
_cell.length_a   1.000
_cell.length_b   1.000
_cell.length_c   1.000
_cell.angle_alpha   90.00
_cell.angle_beta   90.00
_cell.angle_gamma   90.00
#
_symmetry.space_group_name_H-M   'P 1'
#
loop_
_entity.id
_entity.type
_entity.pdbx_description
1 polymer ?
#
loop_
_entity_poly.entity_id
_entity_poly.type
_entity_poly.pdbx_seq_one_letter_code
_entity_poly.pdbx_strand_id
1 'polypeptide(L)'
;MTLLQRQIPHRVAMGLLLTGQRITAAKALDFGLINEVVPRAQLDAAVARWVGQILACAPLSVQAIKQVVRQTGSLPPREAQALRLPALVAALQSEDSQEGVRAFQEKRKPEWKGR
;
A
#
# COMPACT_ATOMS: atom_id res chain seq x y z
N MET A 1 -12.38 -8.17 13.49
CA MET A 1 -12.51 -7.03 14.42
C MET A 1 -11.19 -6.27 14.62
N THR A 2 -10.05 -6.94 14.82
CA THR A 2 -8.75 -6.33 15.18
C THR A 2 -8.12 -5.40 14.13
N LEU A 3 -8.43 -5.57 12.84
CA LEU A 3 -7.83 -4.77 11.77
C LEU A 3 -8.53 -3.43 11.54
N LEU A 4 -9.85 -3.36 11.69
CA LEU A 4 -10.61 -2.15 11.37
C LEU A 4 -10.17 -0.93 12.17
N GLN A 5 -9.97 -1.09 13.48
CA GLN A 5 -9.52 -0.02 14.37
C GLN A 5 -8.11 0.52 14.08
N ARG A 6 -7.34 -0.19 13.25
CA ARG A 6 -5.99 0.25 12.83
C ARG A 6 -6.01 1.01 11.50
N GLN A 7 -7.10 0.94 10.77
CA GLN A 7 -7.22 1.52 9.43
C GLN A 7 -8.02 2.81 9.39
N ILE A 8 -8.97 2.99 10.33
CA ILE A 8 -9.84 4.16 10.39
C ILE A 8 -9.86 4.75 11.80
N PRO A 9 -10.34 5.99 11.98
CA PRO A 9 -10.41 6.63 13.28
C PRO A 9 -11.10 5.74 14.32
N HIS A 10 -10.49 5.61 15.49
CA HIS A 10 -10.93 4.67 16.54
C HIS A 10 -12.42 4.79 16.89
N ARG A 11 -12.94 6.03 17.02
CA ARG A 11 -14.36 6.26 17.33
C ARG A 11 -15.30 5.74 16.25
N VAL A 12 -14.91 5.88 14.99
CA VAL A 12 -15.67 5.37 13.85
C VAL A 12 -15.66 3.85 13.87
N ALA A 13 -14.48 3.24 14.06
CA ALA A 13 -14.35 1.80 14.16
C ALA A 13 -15.20 1.23 15.30
N MET A 14 -15.18 1.85 16.49
CA MET A 14 -15.97 1.43 17.64
C MET A 14 -17.49 1.55 17.36
N GLY A 15 -17.92 2.66 16.75
CA GLY A 15 -19.32 2.82 16.35
C GLY A 15 -19.80 1.71 15.43
N LEU A 16 -19.04 1.40 14.38
CA LEU A 16 -19.37 0.33 13.42
C LEU A 16 -19.37 -1.05 14.08
N LEU A 17 -18.37 -1.34 14.91
CA LEU A 17 -18.22 -2.65 15.55
C LEU A 17 -19.29 -2.93 16.61
N LEU A 18 -19.68 -1.92 17.40
CA LEU A 18 -20.65 -2.09 18.46
C LEU A 18 -22.10 -2.08 17.96
N THR A 19 -22.38 -1.35 16.88
CA THR A 19 -23.75 -1.22 16.37
C THR A 19 -24.06 -2.13 15.19
N GLY A 20 -23.05 -2.68 14.52
CA GLY A 20 -23.22 -3.41 13.27
C GLY A 20 -23.78 -2.55 12.12
N GLN A 21 -23.72 -1.22 12.25
CA GLN A 21 -24.29 -0.29 11.27
C GLN A 21 -23.59 -0.39 9.92
N ARG A 22 -24.39 -0.38 8.85
CA ARG A 22 -23.86 -0.30 7.48
C ARG A 22 -23.50 1.15 7.14
N ILE A 23 -22.43 1.30 6.36
CA ILE A 23 -22.00 2.60 5.82
C ILE A 23 -22.03 2.57 4.30
N THR A 24 -22.20 3.75 3.70
CA THR A 24 -22.09 3.91 2.23
C THR A 24 -20.61 3.84 1.80
N ALA A 25 -20.37 3.57 0.51
CA ALA A 25 -19.02 3.63 -0.06
C ALA A 25 -18.41 5.04 0.08
N ALA A 26 -19.19 6.10 -0.08
CA ALA A 26 -18.73 7.48 0.14
C ALA A 26 -18.21 7.68 1.58
N LYS A 27 -18.96 7.24 2.59
CA LYS A 27 -18.48 7.30 3.98
C LYS A 27 -17.24 6.43 4.23
N ALA A 28 -17.14 5.27 3.58
CA ALA A 28 -15.95 4.43 3.69
C ALA A 28 -14.71 5.14 3.10
N LEU A 29 -14.87 5.90 2.02
CA LEU A 29 -13.82 6.75 1.45
C LEU A 29 -13.45 7.89 2.43
N ASP A 30 -14.44 8.61 2.96
CA ASP A 30 -14.21 9.71 3.91
C ASP A 30 -13.44 9.25 5.17
N PHE A 31 -13.68 8.02 5.61
CA PHE A 31 -12.98 7.43 6.75
C PHE A 31 -11.59 6.86 6.39
N GLY A 32 -11.21 6.84 5.12
CA GLY A 32 -9.95 6.26 4.65
C GLY A 32 -9.93 4.73 4.63
N LEU A 33 -11.11 4.07 4.66
CA LEU A 33 -11.21 2.62 4.60
C LEU A 33 -10.97 2.06 3.18
N ILE A 34 -11.31 2.84 2.17
CA ILE A 34 -11.10 2.52 0.75
C ILE A 34 -10.44 3.71 0.04
N ASN A 35 -9.84 3.43 -1.11
CA ASN A 35 -9.03 4.41 -1.83
C ASN A 35 -9.84 5.24 -2.84
N GLU A 36 -10.96 4.68 -3.34
CA GLU A 36 -11.74 5.30 -4.41
C GLU A 36 -13.17 4.77 -4.43
N VAL A 37 -14.09 5.58 -4.89
CA VAL A 37 -15.47 5.22 -5.20
C VAL A 37 -15.76 5.57 -6.64
N VAL A 38 -16.24 4.61 -7.40
CA VAL A 38 -16.62 4.78 -8.81
C VAL A 38 -18.01 4.18 -9.06
N PRO A 39 -18.73 4.61 -10.08
CA PRO A 39 -19.94 3.92 -10.55
C PRO A 39 -19.65 2.44 -10.84
N ARG A 40 -20.63 1.56 -10.57
CA ARG A 40 -20.47 0.11 -10.77
C ARG A 40 -19.93 -0.27 -12.16
N ALA A 41 -20.38 0.41 -13.19
CA ALA A 41 -19.93 0.17 -14.57
C ALA A 41 -18.45 0.51 -14.80
N GLN A 42 -17.83 1.29 -13.92
CA GLN A 42 -16.42 1.70 -14.01
C GLN A 42 -15.50 0.93 -13.06
N LEU A 43 -16.04 0.00 -12.26
CA LEU A 43 -15.27 -0.70 -11.22
C LEU A 43 -14.08 -1.46 -11.81
N ASP A 44 -14.30 -2.24 -12.87
CA ASP A 44 -13.24 -3.04 -13.50
C ASP A 44 -12.14 -2.14 -14.10
N ALA A 45 -12.53 -1.02 -14.70
CA ALA A 45 -11.57 -0.04 -15.22
C ALA A 45 -10.74 0.62 -14.09
N ALA A 46 -11.38 0.95 -12.96
CA ALA A 46 -10.69 1.49 -11.80
C ALA A 46 -9.71 0.46 -11.20
N VAL A 47 -10.13 -0.80 -11.07
CA VAL A 47 -9.25 -1.90 -10.61
C VAL A 47 -8.07 -2.09 -11.56
N ALA A 48 -8.32 -2.15 -12.88
CA ALA A 48 -7.25 -2.30 -13.87
C ALA A 48 -6.23 -1.16 -13.81
N ARG A 49 -6.69 0.08 -13.59
CA ARG A 49 -5.82 1.25 -13.40
C ARG A 49 -4.94 1.11 -12.15
N TRP A 50 -5.50 0.75 -10.99
CA TRP A 50 -4.75 0.53 -9.76
C TRP A 50 -3.74 -0.61 -9.90
N VAL A 51 -4.14 -1.72 -10.51
CA VAL A 51 -3.24 -2.86 -10.80
C VAL A 51 -2.12 -2.42 -11.72
N GLY A 52 -2.42 -1.68 -12.79
CA GLY A 52 -1.41 -1.16 -13.71
C GLY A 52 -0.39 -0.25 -13.03
N GLN A 53 -0.81 0.62 -12.10
CA GLN A 53 0.09 1.46 -11.32
C GLN A 53 1.01 0.63 -10.41
N ILE A 54 0.49 -0.42 -9.78
CA ILE A 54 1.29 -1.31 -8.93
C ILE A 54 2.29 -2.12 -9.78
N LEU A 55 1.85 -2.65 -10.92
CA LEU A 55 2.70 -3.42 -11.83
C LEU A 55 3.78 -2.57 -12.51
N ALA A 56 3.60 -1.25 -12.58
CA ALA A 56 4.64 -0.34 -13.06
C ALA A 56 5.76 -0.08 -12.03
N CYS A 57 5.62 -0.58 -10.80
CA CYS A 57 6.64 -0.46 -9.75
C CYS A 57 7.56 -1.69 -9.72
N ALA A 58 8.80 -1.51 -9.22
CA ALA A 58 9.74 -2.62 -9.02
C ALA A 58 9.15 -3.71 -8.11
N PRO A 59 9.09 -5.00 -8.56
CA PRO A 59 8.41 -6.07 -7.83
C PRO A 59 8.94 -6.28 -6.41
N LEU A 60 10.27 -6.26 -6.25
CA LEU A 60 10.90 -6.42 -4.94
C LEU A 60 10.57 -5.25 -4.00
N SER A 61 10.46 -4.03 -4.53
CA SER A 61 10.05 -2.86 -3.76
C SER A 61 8.60 -2.98 -3.27
N VAL A 62 7.68 -3.46 -4.11
CA VAL A 62 6.29 -3.71 -3.73
C VAL A 62 6.21 -4.75 -2.61
N GLN A 63 6.99 -5.83 -2.69
CA GLN A 63 7.06 -6.88 -1.66
C GLN A 63 7.63 -6.30 -0.35
N ALA A 64 8.72 -5.53 -0.44
CA ALA A 64 9.36 -4.91 0.71
C ALA A 64 8.41 -3.93 1.43
N ILE A 65 7.72 -3.07 0.70
CA ILE A 65 6.73 -2.14 1.27
C ILE A 65 5.65 -2.89 2.04
N LYS A 66 5.09 -3.96 1.45
CA LYS A 66 4.06 -4.78 2.12
C LYS A 66 4.59 -5.42 3.40
N GLN A 67 5.83 -5.91 3.41
CA GLN A 67 6.45 -6.48 4.59
C GLN A 67 6.68 -5.41 5.66
N VAL A 68 7.28 -4.27 5.30
CA VAL A 68 7.54 -3.16 6.21
C VAL A 68 6.24 -2.70 6.88
N VAL A 69 5.22 -2.33 6.10
CA VAL A 69 3.95 -1.83 6.64
C VAL A 69 3.29 -2.83 7.60
N ARG A 70 3.33 -4.14 7.28
CA ARG A 70 2.74 -5.16 8.15
C ARG A 70 3.50 -5.37 9.45
N GLN A 71 4.82 -5.30 9.43
CA GLN A 71 5.65 -5.62 10.60
C GLN A 71 5.94 -4.41 11.48
N THR A 72 5.91 -3.20 10.91
CA THR A 72 6.25 -1.99 11.66
C THR A 72 5.04 -1.19 12.14
N GLY A 73 3.85 -1.47 11.65
CA GLY A 73 2.64 -0.66 11.91
C GLY A 73 2.19 -0.56 13.38
N SER A 74 2.74 -1.40 14.26
CA SER A 74 2.49 -1.35 15.71
C SER A 74 3.71 -0.94 16.53
N LEU A 75 4.84 -0.65 15.89
CA LEU A 75 6.09 -0.31 16.56
C LEU A 75 6.23 1.20 16.74
N PRO A 76 6.94 1.64 17.80
CA PRO A 76 7.38 3.02 17.90
C PRO A 76 8.23 3.43 16.69
N PRO A 77 8.16 4.68 16.21
CA PRO A 77 8.85 5.11 14.99
C PRO A 77 10.36 4.81 14.96
N ARG A 78 11.05 4.98 16.09
CA ARG A 78 12.49 4.69 16.17
C ARG A 78 12.81 3.21 16.00
N GLU A 79 11.99 2.34 16.59
CA GLU A 79 12.15 0.89 16.46
C GLU A 79 11.83 0.46 15.03
N ALA A 80 10.75 0.99 14.44
CA ALA A 80 10.39 0.72 13.05
C ALA A 80 11.51 1.09 12.07
N GLN A 81 12.17 2.24 12.25
CA GLN A 81 13.29 2.69 11.42
C GLN A 81 14.57 1.86 11.60
N ALA A 82 14.77 1.30 12.79
CA ALA A 82 15.95 0.48 13.09
C ALA A 82 15.89 -0.93 12.48
N LEU A 83 14.69 -1.40 12.09
CA LEU A 83 14.51 -2.72 11.51
C LEU A 83 15.17 -2.83 10.13
N ARG A 84 15.92 -3.91 9.96
CA ARG A 84 16.54 -4.31 8.69
C ARG A 84 15.83 -5.55 8.18
N LEU A 85 14.63 -5.36 7.62
CA LEU A 85 13.83 -6.47 7.10
C LEU A 85 14.48 -7.05 5.84
N PRO A 86 14.58 -8.39 5.71
CA PRO A 86 15.26 -9.03 4.58
C PRO A 86 14.74 -8.57 3.21
N ALA A 87 13.43 -8.44 3.04
CA ALA A 87 12.86 -7.98 1.77
C ALA A 87 13.23 -6.51 1.46
N LEU A 88 13.36 -5.65 2.49
CA LEU A 88 13.82 -4.27 2.30
C LEU A 88 15.27 -4.24 1.84
N VAL A 89 16.13 -5.03 2.50
CA VAL A 89 17.55 -5.12 2.13
C VAL A 89 17.70 -5.66 0.70
N ALA A 90 16.97 -6.74 0.37
CA ALA A 90 16.98 -7.33 -0.98
C ALA A 90 16.51 -6.31 -2.04
N ALA A 91 15.44 -5.56 -1.78
CA ALA A 91 14.97 -4.54 -2.71
C ALA A 91 16.00 -3.41 -2.93
N LEU A 92 16.66 -2.94 -1.87
CA LEU A 92 17.68 -1.89 -1.95
C LEU A 92 18.97 -2.34 -2.68
N GLN A 93 19.30 -3.62 -2.62
CA GLN A 93 20.48 -4.21 -3.24
C GLN A 93 20.21 -4.80 -4.62
N SER A 94 18.99 -4.75 -5.11
CA SER A 94 18.55 -5.34 -6.37
C SER A 94 19.07 -4.59 -7.61
N GLU A 95 19.12 -5.28 -8.75
CA GLU A 95 19.33 -4.65 -10.06
C GLU A 95 18.24 -3.61 -10.35
N ASP A 96 17.01 -3.87 -9.93
CA ASP A 96 15.88 -2.98 -10.10
C ASP A 96 16.06 -1.66 -9.34
N SER A 97 16.75 -1.67 -8.19
CA SER A 97 17.09 -0.43 -7.47
C SER A 97 17.98 0.49 -8.30
N GLN A 98 18.99 -0.09 -8.99
CA GLN A 98 19.88 0.66 -9.88
C GLN A 98 19.16 1.11 -11.14
N GLU A 99 18.34 0.23 -11.72
CA GLU A 99 17.53 0.55 -12.89
C GLU A 99 16.57 1.70 -12.63
N GLY A 100 15.93 1.74 -11.47
CA GLY A 100 15.04 2.84 -11.09
C GLY A 100 15.73 4.20 -11.10
N VAL A 101 16.93 4.28 -10.54
CA VAL A 101 17.75 5.51 -10.54
C VAL A 101 18.15 5.89 -11.96
N ARG A 102 18.62 4.94 -12.76
CA ARG A 102 19.04 5.15 -14.15
C ARG A 102 17.86 5.62 -15.00
N ALA A 103 16.74 4.94 -14.96
CA ALA A 103 15.55 5.29 -15.74
C ALA A 103 15.04 6.70 -15.39
N PHE A 104 15.09 7.09 -14.10
CA PHE A 104 14.74 8.43 -13.66
C PHE A 104 15.68 9.51 -14.26
N GLN A 105 16.99 9.27 -14.21
CA GLN A 105 17.99 10.20 -14.77
C GLN A 105 17.84 10.34 -16.29
N GLU A 106 17.58 9.23 -16.98
CA GLU A 106 17.40 9.15 -18.44
C GLU A 106 15.98 9.56 -18.89
N LYS A 107 15.07 9.87 -17.96
CA LYS A 107 13.66 10.24 -18.23
C LYS A 107 12.91 9.20 -19.09
N ARG A 108 13.20 7.92 -18.90
CA ARG A 108 12.52 6.79 -19.55
C ARG A 108 11.75 5.92 -18.57
N LYS A 109 10.94 5.04 -19.09
CA LYS A 109 10.31 4.01 -18.28
C LYS A 109 11.35 2.98 -17.82
N PRO A 110 11.30 2.54 -16.56
CA PRO A 110 12.18 1.48 -16.06
C PRO A 110 11.78 0.11 -16.61
N GLU A 111 12.78 -0.79 -16.70
CA GLU A 111 12.59 -2.19 -17.09
C GLU A 111 12.91 -3.09 -15.90
N TRP A 112 11.87 -3.49 -15.18
CA TRP A 112 12.03 -4.29 -13.98
C TRP A 112 12.33 -5.76 -14.28
N LYS A 113 13.32 -6.33 -13.60
CA LYS A 113 13.74 -7.73 -13.72
C LYS A 113 13.34 -8.58 -12.51
N GLY A 114 12.96 -7.94 -11.39
CA GLY A 114 12.60 -8.63 -10.16
C GLY A 114 13.77 -9.25 -9.39
N ARG A 115 14.97 -8.75 -9.59
CA ARG A 115 16.19 -9.26 -8.97
C ARG A 115 17.22 -8.17 -8.69
#